data_c1aad086970dde7bf0cfe653fa315441
#
_entry.id   c1aad086970dde7bf0cfe653fa315441
#
_cell.length_a   1.000
_cell.length_b   1.000
_cell.length_c   1.000
_cell.angle_alpha   90.00
_cell.angle_beta   90.00
_cell.angle_gamma   90.00
#
_symmetry.space_group_name_H-M   'P 1'
#
loop_
_entity.id
_entity.type
_entity.pdbx_description
1 polymer ?
#
loop_
_entity_poly.entity_id
_entity_poly.type
_entity_poly.pdbx_seq_one_letter_code
_entity_poly.pdbx_strand_id
1 'polypeptide(L)'
;FIALKGESFNGNAFAEKALNSGCAYAIVDEAAYTVEGDRRYILVDDCLQTMQQLANYHRRQLGTRVIGITGTNGKTTTKELISSVLCKAHNVLYTLGNLNNHIGVPMTLLRLKPEHDLAVIEMGASHQGEIKFLCGIAEPDYGIITNVGKAHLEGFGSFEGVIKTKGELYDFLRPKS
;
A
#
# COMPACT_ATOMS: atom_id res chain seq x y z
N PHE A 1 -2.37 16.74 -1.38
CA PHE A 1 -2.79 16.08 -2.65
C PHE A 1 -1.59 15.42 -3.33
N ILE A 2 -1.78 14.25 -3.95
CA ILE A 2 -0.75 13.57 -4.76
C ILE A 2 -1.35 13.29 -6.14
N ALA A 3 -0.70 13.78 -7.19
CA ALA A 3 -1.18 13.74 -8.55
C ALA A 3 -0.87 12.41 -9.26
N LEU A 4 -1.62 11.36 -8.94
CA LEU A 4 -1.46 10.07 -9.62
C LEU A 4 -1.94 10.14 -11.07
N LYS A 5 -1.30 9.37 -11.94
CA LYS A 5 -1.67 9.19 -13.35
C LYS A 5 -2.19 7.80 -13.62
N GLY A 6 -3.12 7.67 -14.54
CA GLY A 6 -3.62 6.43 -15.10
C GLY A 6 -3.68 6.53 -16.63
N GLU A 7 -4.08 5.47 -17.31
CA GLU A 7 -4.11 5.42 -18.79
C GLU A 7 -4.93 6.55 -19.44
N SER A 8 -6.04 6.94 -18.81
CA SER A 8 -6.96 7.99 -19.31
C SER A 8 -7.10 9.19 -18.37
N PHE A 9 -6.23 9.30 -17.35
CA PHE A 9 -6.37 10.30 -16.29
C PHE A 9 -5.01 10.86 -15.88
N ASN A 10 -4.91 12.21 -15.83
CA ASN A 10 -3.74 12.91 -15.34
C ASN A 10 -4.09 13.72 -14.10
N GLY A 11 -3.65 13.25 -12.94
CA GLY A 11 -3.89 13.90 -11.65
C GLY A 11 -3.28 15.29 -11.54
N ASN A 12 -2.21 15.58 -12.28
CA ASN A 12 -1.54 16.88 -12.25
C ASN A 12 -2.50 18.04 -12.58
N ALA A 13 -3.45 17.82 -13.50
CA ALA A 13 -4.45 18.82 -13.87
C ALA A 13 -5.38 19.26 -12.72
N PHE A 14 -5.38 18.53 -11.60
CA PHE A 14 -6.22 18.82 -10.44
C PHE A 14 -5.44 19.46 -9.27
N ALA A 15 -4.13 19.68 -9.42
CA ALA A 15 -3.28 20.17 -8.34
C ALA A 15 -3.72 21.57 -7.82
N GLU A 16 -3.98 22.52 -8.71
CA GLU A 16 -4.48 23.85 -8.35
C GLU A 16 -5.84 23.77 -7.64
N LYS A 17 -6.76 22.98 -8.19
CA LYS A 17 -8.08 22.77 -7.57
C LYS A 17 -7.96 22.17 -6.17
N ALA A 18 -7.06 21.21 -5.98
CA ALA A 18 -6.83 20.59 -4.67
C ALA A 18 -6.30 21.60 -3.64
N LEU A 19 -5.34 22.45 -4.02
CA LEU A 19 -4.83 23.52 -3.17
C LEU A 19 -5.94 24.53 -2.81
N ASN A 20 -6.76 24.93 -3.79
CA ASN A 20 -7.88 25.83 -3.58
C ASN A 20 -9.00 25.21 -2.73
N SER A 21 -9.07 23.86 -2.67
CA SER A 21 -10.00 23.11 -1.82
C SER A 21 -9.46 22.84 -0.41
N GLY A 22 -8.30 23.42 -0.05
CA GLY A 22 -7.75 23.36 1.30
C GLY A 22 -6.62 22.35 1.51
N CYS A 23 -6.09 21.70 0.45
CA CYS A 23 -4.86 20.93 0.58
C CYS A 23 -3.68 21.87 0.88
N ALA A 24 -2.87 21.52 1.89
CA ALA A 24 -1.69 22.30 2.26
C ALA A 24 -0.61 22.24 1.15
N TYR A 25 -0.48 21.09 0.51
CA TYR A 25 0.52 20.84 -0.53
C TYR A 25 -0.06 20.00 -1.68
N ALA A 26 0.53 20.15 -2.87
CA ALA A 26 0.28 19.32 -4.04
C ALA A 26 1.60 18.73 -4.54
N ILE A 27 1.72 17.39 -4.53
CA ILE A 27 2.84 16.68 -5.14
C ILE A 27 2.46 16.41 -6.60
N VAL A 28 3.30 16.85 -7.51
CA VAL A 28 3.11 16.77 -8.96
C VAL A 28 4.38 16.27 -9.64
N ASP A 29 4.27 15.60 -10.78
CA ASP A 29 5.41 15.12 -11.56
C ASP A 29 5.50 15.74 -12.96
N GLU A 30 4.75 16.81 -13.19
CA GLU A 30 4.81 17.61 -14.43
C GLU A 30 4.90 19.10 -14.09
N ALA A 31 6.04 19.71 -14.43
CA ALA A 31 6.30 21.11 -14.12
C ALA A 31 5.27 22.08 -14.72
N ALA A 32 4.63 21.71 -15.85
CA ALA A 32 3.61 22.53 -16.50
C ALA A 32 2.37 22.80 -15.62
N TYR A 33 2.16 22.00 -14.56
CA TYR A 33 1.04 22.17 -13.62
C TYR A 33 1.45 22.81 -12.28
N THR A 34 2.66 23.36 -12.22
CA THR A 34 3.12 24.15 -11.07
C THR A 34 2.91 25.64 -11.33
N VAL A 35 2.79 26.43 -10.26
CA VAL A 35 2.78 27.90 -10.33
C VAL A 35 4.11 28.41 -9.80
N GLU A 36 4.81 29.21 -10.61
CA GLU A 36 6.11 29.78 -10.25
C GLU A 36 6.01 30.61 -8.96
N GLY A 37 6.92 30.36 -8.02
CA GLY A 37 6.95 31.01 -6.71
C GLY A 37 5.96 30.45 -5.67
N ASP A 38 5.03 29.58 -6.03
CA ASP A 38 4.13 28.95 -5.07
C ASP A 38 4.75 27.68 -4.47
N ARG A 39 5.24 27.82 -3.22
CA ARG A 39 5.92 26.75 -2.47
C ARG A 39 5.00 25.59 -2.03
N ARG A 40 3.72 25.64 -2.29
CA ARG A 40 2.78 24.56 -2.00
C ARG A 40 2.87 23.43 -3.03
N TYR A 41 3.45 23.70 -4.21
CA TYR A 41 3.74 22.67 -5.20
C TYR A 41 5.08 22.01 -4.89
N ILE A 42 5.07 20.68 -4.85
CA ILE A 42 6.26 19.85 -4.69
C ILE A 42 6.43 19.04 -5.98
N LEU A 43 7.38 19.47 -6.82
CA LEU A 43 7.69 18.77 -8.06
C LEU A 43 8.59 17.56 -7.75
N VAL A 44 8.22 16.40 -8.26
CA VAL A 44 8.94 15.12 -8.11
C VAL A 44 9.08 14.44 -9.46
N ASP A 45 9.92 13.41 -9.55
CA ASP A 45 10.11 12.65 -10.80
C ASP A 45 8.92 11.70 -11.08
N ASP A 46 8.34 11.12 -10.04
CA ASP A 46 7.20 10.17 -10.13
C ASP A 46 6.34 10.27 -8.87
N CYS A 47 5.08 10.66 -9.04
CA CYS A 47 4.12 10.82 -7.95
C CYS A 47 3.77 9.49 -7.26
N LEU A 48 3.68 8.39 -8.02
CA LEU A 48 3.35 7.07 -7.46
C LEU A 48 4.50 6.55 -6.60
N GLN A 49 5.72 6.60 -7.13
CA GLN A 49 6.91 6.20 -6.38
C GLN A 49 7.09 7.08 -5.13
N THR A 50 6.88 8.38 -5.25
CA THR A 50 6.95 9.31 -4.11
C THR A 50 5.91 8.96 -3.05
N MET A 51 4.67 8.62 -3.43
CA MET A 51 3.64 8.17 -2.49
C MET A 51 4.04 6.90 -1.75
N GLN A 52 4.63 5.93 -2.45
CA GLN A 52 5.09 4.66 -1.87
C GLN A 52 6.23 4.88 -0.89
N GLN A 53 7.21 5.70 -1.24
CA GLN A 53 8.33 6.08 -0.38
C GLN A 53 7.85 6.85 0.86
N LEU A 54 6.93 7.79 0.68
CA LEU A 54 6.33 8.56 1.76
C LEU A 54 5.56 7.66 2.73
N ALA A 55 4.81 6.68 2.20
CA ALA A 55 4.06 5.73 3.02
C ALA A 55 4.99 4.82 3.83
N ASN A 56 6.07 4.32 3.23
CA ASN A 56 7.08 3.53 3.93
C ASN A 56 7.79 4.37 5.00
N TYR A 57 8.20 5.59 4.67
CA TYR A 57 8.81 6.51 5.63
C TYR A 57 7.86 6.78 6.81
N HIS A 58 6.61 7.14 6.54
CA HIS A 58 5.59 7.41 7.54
C HIS A 58 5.38 6.21 8.48
N ARG A 59 5.23 5.00 7.93
CA ARG A 59 5.11 3.76 8.69
C ARG A 59 6.31 3.55 9.63
N ARG A 60 7.54 3.78 9.12
CA ARG A 60 8.78 3.65 9.91
C ARG A 60 8.85 4.65 11.06
N GLN A 61 8.45 5.91 10.82
CA GLN A 61 8.47 6.94 11.86
C GLN A 61 7.51 6.62 13.02
N LEU A 62 6.38 5.99 12.74
CA LEU A 62 5.40 5.61 13.77
C LEU A 62 5.77 4.31 14.49
N GLY A 63 6.56 3.42 13.86
CA GLY A 63 6.96 2.14 14.45
C GLY A 63 5.82 1.16 14.69
N THR A 64 4.63 1.41 14.12
CA THR A 64 3.44 0.55 14.25
C THR A 64 3.73 -0.85 13.70
N ARG A 65 3.41 -1.90 14.45
CA ARG A 65 3.57 -3.29 14.02
C ARG A 65 2.58 -3.64 12.92
N VAL A 66 3.05 -4.30 11.88
CA VAL A 66 2.26 -4.61 10.68
C VAL A 66 2.08 -6.12 10.53
N ILE A 67 0.83 -6.55 10.36
CA ILE A 67 0.43 -7.90 9.97
C ILE A 67 0.10 -7.88 8.48
N GLY A 68 0.93 -8.52 7.66
CA GLY A 68 0.69 -8.67 6.22
C GLY A 68 -0.19 -9.89 5.95
N ILE A 69 -1.21 -9.75 5.11
CA ILE A 69 -2.10 -10.85 4.72
C ILE A 69 -2.11 -10.99 3.21
N THR A 70 -1.76 -12.16 2.71
CA THR A 70 -1.92 -12.52 1.30
C THR A 70 -2.58 -13.87 1.14
N GLY A 71 -2.74 -14.32 -0.09
CA GLY A 71 -3.34 -15.62 -0.45
C GLY A 71 -4.17 -15.51 -1.71
N THR A 72 -4.65 -16.62 -2.21
CA THR A 72 -5.52 -16.65 -3.39
C THR A 72 -6.92 -16.18 -3.04
N ASN A 73 -7.55 -16.81 -2.06
CA ASN A 73 -8.91 -16.51 -1.60
C ASN A 73 -8.91 -16.23 -0.09
N GLY A 74 -9.99 -15.59 0.40
CA GLY A 74 -10.23 -15.39 1.82
C GLY A 74 -9.39 -14.29 2.49
N LYS A 75 -8.55 -13.55 1.76
CA LYS A 75 -7.75 -12.44 2.30
C LYS A 75 -8.61 -11.43 3.05
N THR A 76 -9.62 -10.88 2.39
CA THR A 76 -10.50 -9.85 2.96
C THR A 76 -11.29 -10.40 4.16
N THR A 77 -11.84 -11.60 4.06
CA THR A 77 -12.53 -12.23 5.19
C THR A 77 -11.60 -12.42 6.39
N THR A 78 -10.38 -12.95 6.17
CA THR A 78 -9.38 -13.13 7.22
C THR A 78 -8.96 -11.81 7.84
N LYS A 79 -8.73 -10.79 7.01
CA LYS A 79 -8.43 -9.42 7.45
C LYS A 79 -9.54 -8.87 8.35
N GLU A 80 -10.81 -8.97 7.94
CA GLU A 80 -11.95 -8.47 8.73
C GLU A 80 -12.08 -9.22 10.07
N LEU A 81 -11.93 -10.54 10.08
CA LEU A 81 -11.99 -11.35 11.30
C LEU A 81 -10.87 -10.98 12.27
N ILE A 82 -9.62 -10.91 11.79
CA ILE A 82 -8.46 -10.54 12.61
C ILE A 82 -8.64 -9.13 13.16
N SER A 83 -9.02 -8.18 12.31
CA SER A 83 -9.23 -6.79 12.72
C SER A 83 -10.36 -6.67 13.76
N SER A 84 -11.45 -7.39 13.57
CA SER A 84 -12.58 -7.41 14.53
C SER A 84 -12.19 -7.91 15.92
N VAL A 85 -11.31 -8.91 15.98
CA VAL A 85 -10.80 -9.45 17.25
C VAL A 85 -9.80 -8.47 17.87
N LEU A 86 -8.83 -8.00 17.10
CA LEU A 86 -7.79 -7.10 17.60
C LEU A 86 -8.34 -5.74 18.06
N CYS A 87 -9.35 -5.21 17.39
CA CYS A 87 -10.02 -3.96 17.77
C CYS A 87 -10.73 -4.02 19.14
N LYS A 88 -10.86 -5.21 19.77
CA LYS A 88 -11.40 -5.33 21.13
C LYS A 88 -10.42 -4.87 22.21
N ALA A 89 -9.11 -4.87 21.89
CA ALA A 89 -8.06 -4.55 22.86
C ALA A 89 -7.01 -3.55 22.33
N HIS A 90 -7.04 -3.23 21.04
CA HIS A 90 -6.04 -2.41 20.37
C HIS A 90 -6.68 -1.39 19.42
N ASN A 91 -5.98 -0.28 19.18
CA ASN A 91 -6.28 0.63 18.09
C ASN A 91 -5.66 0.08 16.80
N VAL A 92 -6.48 -0.43 15.90
CA VAL A 92 -6.02 -1.15 14.71
C VAL A 92 -6.37 -0.37 13.45
N LEU A 93 -5.35 -0.05 12.64
CA LEU A 93 -5.57 0.32 11.24
C LEU A 93 -5.69 -0.95 10.40
N TYR A 94 -6.61 -0.98 9.44
CA TYR A 94 -6.67 -2.07 8.48
C TYR A 94 -7.05 -1.60 7.08
N THR A 95 -6.71 -2.43 6.09
CA THR A 95 -7.05 -2.19 4.69
C THR A 95 -8.56 -2.09 4.50
N LEU A 96 -9.04 -1.00 3.94
CA LEU A 96 -10.45 -0.81 3.58
C LEU A 96 -10.74 -1.40 2.19
N GLY A 97 -11.87 -2.09 2.07
CA GLY A 97 -12.27 -2.69 0.80
C GLY A 97 -11.16 -3.56 0.21
N ASN A 98 -10.82 -3.31 -1.05
CA ASN A 98 -9.80 -4.01 -1.84
C ASN A 98 -8.53 -3.17 -2.11
N LEU A 99 -8.18 -2.23 -1.22
CA LEU A 99 -6.99 -1.38 -1.35
C LEU A 99 -5.70 -2.18 -1.06
N ASN A 100 -5.46 -3.23 -1.84
CA ASN A 100 -4.45 -4.25 -1.59
C ASN A 100 -3.33 -4.32 -2.63
N ASN A 101 -3.24 -3.33 -3.53
CA ASN A 101 -2.25 -3.24 -4.60
C ASN A 101 -1.21 -2.13 -4.34
N HIS A 102 -0.36 -1.86 -5.32
CA HIS A 102 0.74 -0.87 -5.28
C HIS A 102 0.29 0.59 -5.07
N ILE A 103 -1.01 0.88 -5.15
CA ILE A 103 -1.63 2.17 -4.81
C ILE A 103 -2.34 2.07 -3.46
N GLY A 104 -3.15 1.03 -3.27
CA GLY A 104 -4.00 0.86 -2.09
C GLY A 104 -3.22 0.62 -0.78
N VAL A 105 -2.12 -0.14 -0.85
CA VAL A 105 -1.25 -0.38 0.32
C VAL A 105 -0.64 0.93 0.83
N PRO A 106 0.06 1.76 0.02
CA PRO A 106 0.56 3.03 0.50
C PRO A 106 -0.56 3.98 0.96
N MET A 107 -1.70 4.05 0.28
CA MET A 107 -2.85 4.83 0.76
C MET A 107 -3.33 4.39 2.15
N THR A 108 -3.33 3.10 2.42
CA THR A 108 -3.68 2.55 3.74
C THR A 108 -2.65 2.97 4.78
N LEU A 109 -1.36 2.83 4.50
CA LEU A 109 -0.27 3.18 5.42
C LEU A 109 -0.23 4.67 5.76
N LEU A 110 -0.53 5.55 4.79
CA LEU A 110 -0.62 7.00 5.02
C LEU A 110 -1.77 7.42 5.97
N ARG A 111 -2.68 6.51 6.29
CA ARG A 111 -3.71 6.71 7.32
C ARG A 111 -3.26 6.32 8.73
N LEU A 112 -2.06 5.78 8.89
CA LEU A 112 -1.49 5.49 10.20
C LEU A 112 -1.40 6.78 11.03
N LYS A 113 -1.61 6.63 12.32
CA LYS A 113 -1.51 7.68 13.32
C LYS A 113 -0.77 7.15 14.54
N PRO A 114 -0.22 8.03 15.40
CA PRO A 114 0.51 7.61 16.59
C PRO A 114 -0.29 6.72 17.56
N GLU A 115 -1.61 6.85 17.55
CA GLU A 115 -2.49 6.03 18.40
C GLU A 115 -2.72 4.60 17.90
N HIS A 116 -2.31 4.24 16.68
CA HIS A 116 -2.47 2.88 16.17
C HIS A 116 -1.39 1.94 16.72
N ASP A 117 -1.80 0.92 17.46
CA ASP A 117 -0.92 -0.13 18.01
C ASP A 117 -0.49 -1.13 16.93
N LEU A 118 -1.41 -1.43 16.02
CA LEU A 118 -1.27 -2.45 14.99
C LEU A 118 -1.84 -1.99 13.65
N ALA A 119 -1.29 -2.54 12.57
CA ALA A 119 -1.87 -2.40 11.24
C ALA A 119 -2.07 -3.78 10.58
N VAL A 120 -3.23 -4.02 9.98
CA VAL A 120 -3.54 -5.25 9.23
C VAL A 120 -3.63 -4.89 7.75
N ILE A 121 -2.62 -5.28 6.99
CA ILE A 121 -2.44 -4.88 5.59
C ILE A 121 -2.69 -6.07 4.66
N GLU A 122 -3.78 -5.97 3.88
CA GLU A 122 -4.06 -6.93 2.81
C GLU A 122 -3.15 -6.65 1.61
N MET A 123 -2.53 -7.70 1.06
CA MET A 123 -1.63 -7.63 -0.09
C MET A 123 -2.12 -8.58 -1.19
N GLY A 124 -2.58 -8.00 -2.29
CA GLY A 124 -2.99 -8.70 -3.50
C GLY A 124 -1.84 -8.83 -4.50
N ALA A 125 -1.89 -9.88 -5.33
CA ALA A 125 -0.99 -10.02 -6.46
C ALA A 125 -1.67 -10.78 -7.59
N SER A 126 -1.36 -10.39 -8.82
CA SER A 126 -1.69 -11.05 -10.08
C SER A 126 -0.45 -11.49 -10.87
N HIS A 127 0.74 -10.98 -10.53
CA HIS A 127 2.03 -11.31 -11.14
C HIS A 127 3.09 -11.65 -10.08
N GLN A 128 4.14 -12.35 -10.53
CA GLN A 128 5.29 -12.67 -9.66
C GLN A 128 6.04 -11.38 -9.26
N GLY A 129 6.56 -11.32 -8.02
CA GLY A 129 7.28 -10.18 -7.47
C GLY A 129 6.40 -9.12 -6.82
N GLU A 130 5.08 -9.13 -7.03
CA GLU A 130 4.18 -8.10 -6.48
C GLU A 130 4.07 -8.17 -4.96
N ILE A 131 4.03 -9.36 -4.35
CA ILE A 131 4.00 -9.47 -2.88
C ILE A 131 5.31 -8.98 -2.30
N LYS A 132 6.46 -9.35 -2.88
CA LYS A 132 7.77 -8.83 -2.47
C LYS A 132 7.82 -7.31 -2.52
N PHE A 133 7.28 -6.72 -3.60
CA PHE A 133 7.21 -5.27 -3.76
C PHE A 133 6.35 -4.62 -2.67
N LEU A 134 5.15 -5.15 -2.40
CA LEU A 134 4.26 -4.65 -1.36
C LEU A 134 4.86 -4.82 0.04
N CYS A 135 5.58 -5.93 0.28
CA CYS A 135 6.34 -6.12 1.51
C CYS A 135 7.43 -5.05 1.68
N GLY A 136 8.08 -4.61 0.59
CA GLY A 136 9.05 -3.51 0.64
C GLY A 136 8.44 -2.18 1.06
N ILE A 137 7.15 -1.94 0.75
CA ILE A 137 6.44 -0.74 1.16
C ILE A 137 5.92 -0.87 2.60
N ALA A 138 5.24 -1.98 2.92
CA ALA A 138 4.56 -2.16 4.20
C ALA A 138 5.50 -2.62 5.33
N GLU A 139 6.58 -3.33 5.01
CA GLU A 139 7.52 -3.95 5.94
C GLU A 139 6.82 -4.72 7.07
N PRO A 140 6.06 -5.77 6.75
CA PRO A 140 5.31 -6.50 7.75
C PRO A 140 6.23 -7.14 8.80
N ASP A 141 5.78 -7.15 10.05
CA ASP A 141 6.42 -7.85 11.18
C ASP A 141 5.91 -9.29 11.31
N TYR A 142 4.66 -9.51 10.89
CA TYR A 142 3.98 -10.80 10.88
C TYR A 142 3.31 -11.03 9.52
N GLY A 143 3.14 -12.29 9.13
CA GLY A 143 2.54 -12.63 7.85
C GLY A 143 1.60 -13.82 7.90
N ILE A 144 0.51 -13.73 7.15
CA ILE A 144 -0.47 -14.81 6.98
C ILE A 144 -0.68 -15.06 5.49
N ILE A 145 -0.54 -16.31 5.07
CA ILE A 145 -1.00 -16.78 3.77
C ILE A 145 -2.27 -17.58 3.99
N THR A 146 -3.42 -17.07 3.57
CA THR A 146 -4.73 -17.70 3.81
C THR A 146 -4.85 -19.05 3.12
N ASN A 147 -4.45 -19.09 1.86
CA ASN A 147 -4.34 -20.31 1.06
C ASN A 147 -3.56 -20.04 -0.23
N VAL A 148 -3.19 -21.13 -0.90
CA VAL A 148 -2.60 -21.10 -2.24
C VAL A 148 -3.48 -21.96 -3.16
N GLY A 149 -4.24 -21.32 -4.04
CA GLY A 149 -5.14 -21.95 -4.99
C GLY A 149 -4.83 -21.55 -6.42
N LYS A 150 -5.49 -22.19 -7.40
CA LYS A 150 -5.36 -21.86 -8.82
C LYS A 150 -6.15 -20.57 -9.11
N ALA A 151 -5.45 -19.44 -9.26
CA ALA A 151 -6.03 -18.17 -9.72
C ALA A 151 -4.97 -17.37 -10.45
N HIS A 152 -5.39 -16.51 -11.39
CA HIS A 152 -4.52 -15.62 -12.18
C HIS A 152 -3.35 -16.36 -12.85
N LEU A 153 -3.58 -17.59 -13.35
CA LEU A 153 -2.52 -18.43 -13.94
C LEU A 153 -1.83 -17.75 -15.11
N GLU A 154 -2.52 -16.91 -15.86
CA GLU A 154 -1.94 -16.12 -16.94
C GLU A 154 -0.82 -15.18 -16.43
N GLY A 155 -1.04 -14.48 -15.32
CA GLY A 155 -0.06 -13.55 -14.75
C GLY A 155 1.04 -14.26 -13.95
N PHE A 156 0.76 -15.40 -13.33
CA PHE A 156 1.74 -16.18 -12.56
C PHE A 156 2.50 -17.21 -13.41
N GLY A 157 2.01 -17.52 -14.62
CA GLY A 157 2.58 -18.49 -15.54
C GLY A 157 2.28 -19.95 -15.19
N SER A 158 2.19 -20.31 -13.90
CA SER A 158 1.90 -21.67 -13.44
C SER A 158 1.39 -21.66 -11.99
N PHE A 159 0.97 -22.83 -11.49
CA PHE A 159 0.62 -22.98 -10.07
C PHE A 159 1.84 -22.82 -9.16
N GLU A 160 3.00 -23.27 -9.58
CA GLU A 160 4.28 -23.04 -8.90
C GLU A 160 4.58 -21.54 -8.80
N GLY A 161 4.25 -20.76 -9.84
CA GLY A 161 4.33 -19.30 -9.82
C GLY A 161 3.45 -18.67 -8.75
N VAL A 162 2.23 -19.21 -8.55
CA VAL A 162 1.34 -18.77 -7.45
C VAL A 162 1.98 -19.07 -6.08
N ILE A 163 2.48 -20.32 -5.89
CA ILE A 163 3.15 -20.72 -4.64
C ILE A 163 4.32 -19.80 -4.35
N LYS A 164 5.19 -19.58 -5.34
CA LYS A 164 6.36 -18.72 -5.21
C LYS A 164 5.97 -17.29 -4.83
N THR A 165 4.99 -16.70 -5.53
CA THR A 165 4.56 -15.32 -5.26
C THR A 165 3.96 -15.16 -3.86
N LYS A 166 3.10 -16.08 -3.42
CA LYS A 166 2.55 -16.00 -2.06
C LYS A 166 3.64 -16.24 -1.01
N GLY A 167 4.61 -17.12 -1.31
CA GLY A 167 5.79 -17.39 -0.48
C GLY A 167 6.69 -16.17 -0.26
N GLU A 168 6.69 -15.19 -1.17
CA GLU A 168 7.47 -13.95 -1.06
C GLU A 168 7.23 -13.21 0.28
N LEU A 169 6.03 -13.33 0.87
CA LEU A 169 5.73 -12.80 2.20
C LEU A 169 6.60 -13.45 3.28
N TYR A 170 6.70 -14.78 3.28
CA TYR A 170 7.52 -15.50 4.25
C TYR A 170 9.01 -15.33 3.97
N ASP A 171 9.41 -15.24 2.71
CA ASP A 171 10.79 -14.94 2.33
C ASP A 171 11.23 -13.57 2.86
N PHE A 172 10.34 -12.57 2.85
CA PHE A 172 10.57 -11.27 3.45
C PHE A 172 10.71 -11.32 4.98
N LEU A 173 9.96 -12.20 5.64
CA LEU A 173 9.94 -12.31 7.10
C LEU A 173 11.10 -13.14 7.68
N ARG A 174 11.61 -14.13 6.94
CA ARG A 174 12.67 -15.05 7.40
C ARG A 174 13.90 -14.38 8.01
N PRO A 175 14.45 -13.29 7.47
CA PRO A 175 15.63 -12.63 8.05
C PRO A 175 15.36 -11.94 9.38
N LYS A 176 14.10 -11.84 9.80
CA LYS A 176 13.66 -11.14 11.01
C LYS A 176 13.38 -12.10 12.18
N SER A 177 13.43 -13.42 11.95
CA SER A 177 13.15 -14.46 12.95
C SER A 177 14.42 -14.90 13.68
#